data_78eaaf284e2366c981c6f9da725ba8d0
#
_entry.id   78eaaf284e2366c981c6f9da725ba8d0
#
_cell.length_a   1.000
_cell.length_b   1.000
_cell.length_c   1.000
_cell.angle_alpha   90.00
_cell.angle_beta   90.00
_cell.angle_gamma   90.00
#
_symmetry.space_group_name_H-M   'P 1'
#
loop_
_entity.id
_entity.type
_entity.pdbx_description
1 polymer ?
#
loop_
_entity_poly.entity_id
_entity_poly.type
_entity_poly.pdbx_seq_one_letter_code
_entity_poly.pdbx_strand_id
1 'polypeptide(L)'
;MLEAALIELTTTGYTALTVEGVARRAGVHKTTIYRNWKDSDGLVVDALTSHFATDIPIPDTGAVESDLRVLARSLVATMTTRAGRALLSTVLSDAVRIPRLAEVKRTLFEDRFRRAEPVVTRAVERGELPEDTDPAELLKALVAPIYFRLVFTGEPVDDTTADRSVRVVLAAANAGALTAP
;
A
#
# COMPACT_ATOMS: atom_id res chain seq x y z
N MET A 1 -11.73 -18.47 -2.81
CA MET A 1 -10.48 -18.98 -2.20
C MET A 1 -9.54 -17.87 -1.82
N LEU A 2 -9.20 -16.92 -2.71
CA LEU A 2 -8.30 -15.79 -2.39
C LEU A 2 -8.84 -14.91 -1.25
N GLU A 3 -10.15 -14.61 -1.26
CA GLU A 3 -10.79 -13.87 -0.17
C GLU A 3 -10.69 -14.63 1.17
N ALA A 4 -10.93 -15.94 1.15
CA ALA A 4 -10.78 -16.77 2.34
C ALA A 4 -9.33 -16.80 2.87
N ALA A 5 -8.34 -16.77 1.97
CA ALA A 5 -6.94 -16.67 2.33
C ALA A 5 -6.62 -15.31 2.98
N LEU A 6 -7.16 -14.21 2.46
CA LEU A 6 -7.00 -12.87 3.06
C LEU A 6 -7.64 -12.81 4.46
N ILE A 7 -8.85 -13.36 4.61
CA ILE A 7 -9.52 -13.39 5.92
C ILE A 7 -8.72 -14.24 6.90
N GLU A 8 -8.23 -15.42 6.48
CA GLU A 8 -7.39 -16.27 7.33
C GLU A 8 -6.09 -15.53 7.71
N LEU A 9 -5.40 -14.91 6.73
CA LEU A 9 -4.20 -14.11 6.95
C LEU A 9 -4.42 -12.99 7.97
N THR A 10 -5.51 -12.24 7.84
CA THR A 10 -5.81 -11.11 8.74
C THR A 10 -6.31 -11.56 10.12
N THR A 11 -6.74 -12.82 10.26
CA THR A 11 -7.26 -13.39 11.51
C THR A 11 -6.18 -14.08 12.31
N THR A 12 -5.36 -14.92 11.65
CA THR A 12 -4.35 -15.78 12.31
C THR A 12 -2.91 -15.28 12.13
N GLY A 13 -2.67 -14.39 11.16
CA GLY A 13 -1.34 -13.99 10.74
C GLY A 13 -0.71 -15.01 9.78
N TYR A 14 0.37 -14.58 9.11
CA TYR A 14 1.04 -15.41 8.09
C TYR A 14 1.59 -16.72 8.65
N THR A 15 2.26 -16.68 9.81
CA THR A 15 2.93 -17.84 10.40
C THR A 15 1.96 -18.96 10.81
N ALA A 16 0.73 -18.61 11.19
CA ALA A 16 -0.30 -19.58 11.62
C ALA A 16 -1.29 -19.93 10.50
N LEU A 17 -1.18 -19.32 9.33
CA LEU A 17 -2.02 -19.63 8.17
C LEU A 17 -1.71 -21.03 7.65
N THR A 18 -2.77 -21.82 7.43
CA THR A 18 -2.67 -23.16 6.86
C THR A 18 -3.63 -23.33 5.68
N VAL A 19 -3.24 -24.18 4.71
CA VAL A 19 -4.13 -24.54 3.58
C VAL A 19 -5.43 -25.14 4.05
N GLU A 20 -5.40 -25.94 5.13
CA GLU A 20 -6.59 -26.54 5.76
C GLU A 20 -7.51 -25.46 6.36
N GLY A 21 -6.96 -24.44 7.00
CA GLY A 21 -7.71 -23.30 7.54
C GLY A 21 -8.43 -22.54 6.43
N VAL A 22 -7.71 -22.23 5.35
CA VAL A 22 -8.28 -21.56 4.17
C VAL A 22 -9.34 -22.41 3.49
N ALA A 23 -9.10 -23.73 3.31
CA ALA A 23 -10.05 -24.65 2.68
C ALA A 23 -11.36 -24.73 3.47
N ARG A 24 -11.27 -24.88 4.80
CA ARG A 24 -12.43 -24.87 5.70
C ARG A 24 -13.21 -23.56 5.59
N ARG A 25 -12.52 -22.43 5.59
CA ARG A 25 -13.16 -21.10 5.47
C ARG A 25 -13.81 -20.88 4.11
N ALA A 26 -13.18 -21.38 3.05
CA ALA A 26 -13.68 -21.29 1.67
C ALA A 26 -14.79 -22.31 1.35
N GLY A 27 -15.07 -23.27 2.24
CA GLY A 27 -16.05 -24.34 1.99
C GLY A 27 -15.61 -25.31 0.89
N VAL A 28 -14.31 -25.50 0.67
CA VAL A 28 -13.76 -26.38 -0.36
C VAL A 28 -12.87 -27.46 0.23
N HIS A 29 -12.65 -28.55 -0.52
CA HIS A 29 -11.67 -29.56 -0.12
C HIS A 29 -10.24 -29.04 -0.38
N LYS A 30 -9.28 -29.38 0.51
CA LYS A 30 -7.89 -28.92 0.39
C LYS A 30 -7.22 -29.29 -0.94
N THR A 31 -7.62 -30.38 -1.57
CA THR A 31 -7.14 -30.79 -2.90
C THR A 31 -7.49 -29.76 -3.98
N THR A 32 -8.57 -29.00 -3.80
CA THR A 32 -8.95 -27.91 -4.71
C THR A 32 -7.94 -26.77 -4.63
N ILE A 33 -7.44 -26.47 -3.44
CA ILE A 33 -6.40 -25.46 -3.25
C ILE A 33 -5.08 -25.95 -3.84
N TYR A 34 -4.63 -27.17 -3.49
CA TYR A 34 -3.38 -27.73 -4.00
C TYR A 34 -3.33 -27.91 -5.53
N ARG A 35 -4.49 -27.97 -6.19
CA ARG A 35 -4.55 -27.99 -7.65
C ARG A 35 -4.14 -26.67 -8.30
N ASN A 36 -4.34 -25.55 -7.60
CA ASN A 36 -4.04 -24.19 -8.09
C ASN A 36 -2.74 -23.63 -7.48
N TRP A 37 -2.44 -24.00 -6.25
CA TRP A 37 -1.28 -23.48 -5.52
C TRP A 37 -0.52 -24.64 -4.88
N LYS A 38 0.79 -24.66 -5.12
CA LYS A 38 1.68 -25.70 -4.58
C LYS A 38 1.73 -25.68 -3.05
N ASP A 39 1.67 -24.49 -2.47
CA ASP A 39 1.87 -24.22 -1.05
C ASP A 39 1.03 -23.01 -0.58
N SER A 40 1.06 -22.76 0.72
CA SER A 40 0.40 -21.60 1.33
C SER A 40 1.00 -20.27 0.86
N ASP A 41 2.29 -20.25 0.55
CA ASP A 41 3.00 -19.02 0.15
C ASP A 41 2.45 -18.53 -1.20
N GLY A 42 2.34 -19.43 -2.18
CA GLY A 42 1.74 -19.12 -3.48
C GLY A 42 0.29 -18.63 -3.37
N LEU A 43 -0.50 -19.25 -2.50
CA LEU A 43 -1.88 -18.84 -2.24
C LEU A 43 -1.94 -17.42 -1.62
N VAL A 44 -1.08 -17.12 -0.64
CA VAL A 44 -1.01 -15.80 0.01
C VAL A 44 -0.52 -14.74 -0.97
N VAL A 45 0.49 -15.04 -1.76
CA VAL A 45 0.99 -14.13 -2.81
C VAL A 45 -0.13 -13.74 -3.77
N ASP A 46 -0.87 -14.72 -4.30
CA ASP A 46 -1.95 -14.44 -5.25
C ASP A 46 -3.13 -13.71 -4.57
N ALA A 47 -3.42 -14.03 -3.31
CA ALA A 47 -4.45 -13.34 -2.53
C ALA A 47 -4.09 -11.86 -2.30
N LEU A 48 -2.85 -11.57 -1.93
CA LEU A 48 -2.35 -10.20 -1.76
C LEU A 48 -2.35 -9.45 -3.10
N THR A 49 -1.83 -10.07 -4.16
CA THR A 49 -1.80 -9.48 -5.50
C THR A 49 -3.21 -9.13 -5.98
N SER A 50 -4.16 -10.05 -5.84
CA SER A 50 -5.56 -9.82 -6.19
C SER A 50 -6.21 -8.71 -5.36
N HIS A 51 -5.93 -8.67 -4.05
CA HIS A 51 -6.46 -7.64 -3.16
C HIS A 51 -5.93 -6.25 -3.51
N PHE A 52 -4.64 -6.16 -3.80
CA PHE A 52 -3.99 -4.90 -4.12
C PHE A 52 -4.19 -4.45 -5.57
N ALA A 53 -4.64 -5.34 -6.46
CA ALA A 53 -5.03 -4.99 -7.83
C ALA A 53 -6.34 -4.19 -7.89
N THR A 54 -7.06 -4.05 -6.77
CA THR A 54 -8.30 -3.26 -6.71
C THR A 54 -7.99 -1.80 -7.06
N ASP A 55 -8.68 -1.30 -8.06
CA ASP A 55 -8.52 0.06 -8.55
C ASP A 55 -8.95 1.07 -7.47
N ILE A 56 -7.99 1.85 -6.98
CA ILE A 56 -8.28 3.01 -6.12
C ILE A 56 -8.38 4.21 -7.06
N PRO A 57 -9.54 4.91 -7.10
CA PRO A 57 -9.68 6.10 -7.91
C PRO A 57 -8.59 7.12 -7.59
N ILE A 58 -7.92 7.62 -8.63
CA ILE A 58 -6.90 8.65 -8.49
C ILE A 58 -7.62 10.00 -8.44
N PRO A 59 -7.43 10.80 -7.39
CA PRO A 59 -8.13 12.06 -7.24
C PRO A 59 -7.72 13.05 -8.34
N ASP A 60 -8.69 13.87 -8.74
CA ASP A 60 -8.53 14.97 -9.68
C ASP A 60 -9.50 16.09 -9.27
N THR A 61 -9.18 16.77 -8.18
CA THR A 61 -10.02 17.83 -7.61
C THR A 61 -9.73 19.20 -8.20
N GLY A 62 -8.71 19.29 -9.04
CA GLY A 62 -8.24 20.55 -9.62
C GLY A 62 -7.21 21.28 -8.77
N ALA A 63 -6.78 20.74 -7.62
CA ALA A 63 -5.76 21.34 -6.76
C ALA A 63 -4.88 20.27 -6.13
N VAL A 64 -3.56 20.42 -6.23
CA VAL A 64 -2.58 19.43 -5.76
C VAL A 64 -2.70 19.13 -4.27
N GLU A 65 -2.92 20.16 -3.44
CA GLU A 65 -3.08 19.97 -2.00
C GLU A 65 -4.28 19.07 -1.66
N SER A 66 -5.40 19.27 -2.35
CA SER A 66 -6.61 18.47 -2.15
C SER A 66 -6.41 17.04 -2.62
N ASP A 67 -5.78 16.85 -3.77
CA ASP A 67 -5.49 15.52 -4.35
C ASP A 67 -4.54 14.73 -3.43
N LEU A 68 -3.44 15.33 -3.00
CA LEU A 68 -2.50 14.69 -2.07
C LEU A 68 -3.14 14.38 -0.71
N ARG A 69 -4.05 15.25 -0.24
CA ARG A 69 -4.80 15.02 1.00
C ARG A 69 -5.73 13.81 0.87
N VAL A 70 -6.42 13.67 -0.24
CA VAL A 70 -7.27 12.49 -0.51
C VAL A 70 -6.42 11.22 -0.53
N LEU A 71 -5.29 11.21 -1.21
CA LEU A 71 -4.37 10.06 -1.25
C LEU A 71 -3.86 9.69 0.14
N ALA A 72 -3.34 10.67 0.91
CA ALA A 72 -2.77 10.43 2.22
C ALA A 72 -3.82 9.94 3.24
N ARG A 73 -5.01 10.55 3.26
CA ARG A 73 -6.10 10.15 4.15
C ARG A 73 -6.67 8.78 3.78
N SER A 74 -6.78 8.46 2.49
CA SER A 74 -7.19 7.11 2.03
C SER A 74 -6.20 6.05 2.48
N LEU A 75 -4.89 6.34 2.42
CA LEU A 75 -3.86 5.46 2.95
C LEU A 75 -4.03 5.25 4.46
N VAL A 76 -4.20 6.32 5.23
CA VAL A 76 -4.44 6.25 6.68
C VAL A 76 -5.69 5.43 6.98
N ALA A 77 -6.82 5.72 6.35
CA ALA A 77 -8.07 5.01 6.54
C ALA A 77 -7.93 3.50 6.28
N THR A 78 -7.22 3.13 5.22
CA THR A 78 -6.99 1.73 4.88
C THR A 78 -6.05 1.05 5.87
N MET A 79 -4.89 1.66 6.16
CA MET A 79 -3.83 1.03 6.95
C MET A 79 -4.13 0.99 8.46
N THR A 80 -5.04 1.81 8.96
CA THR A 80 -5.46 1.80 10.38
C THR A 80 -6.54 0.76 10.69
N THR A 81 -7.15 0.13 9.67
CA THR A 81 -8.02 -1.02 9.88
C THR A 81 -7.25 -2.23 10.43
N ARG A 82 -7.96 -3.16 11.08
CA ARG A 82 -7.37 -4.44 11.52
C ARG A 82 -6.77 -5.21 10.33
N ALA A 83 -7.49 -5.27 9.22
CA ALA A 83 -7.05 -5.95 8.00
C ALA A 83 -5.82 -5.26 7.40
N GLY A 84 -5.85 -3.91 7.25
CA GLY A 84 -4.72 -3.15 6.72
C GLY A 84 -3.45 -3.34 7.53
N ARG A 85 -3.53 -3.32 8.87
CA ARG A 85 -2.38 -3.59 9.75
C ARG A 85 -1.83 -5.00 9.58
N ALA A 86 -2.70 -6.00 9.50
CA ALA A 86 -2.27 -7.40 9.32
C ALA A 86 -1.59 -7.60 7.95
N LEU A 87 -2.16 -7.03 6.88
CA LEU A 87 -1.58 -7.10 5.54
C LEU A 87 -0.23 -6.35 5.48
N LEU A 88 -0.15 -5.16 6.07
CA LEU A 88 1.08 -4.38 6.14
C LEU A 88 2.17 -5.14 6.90
N SER A 89 1.84 -5.75 8.04
CA SER A 89 2.76 -6.60 8.80
C SER A 89 3.30 -7.74 7.96
N THR A 90 2.43 -8.47 7.25
CA THR A 90 2.84 -9.58 6.37
C THR A 90 3.78 -9.10 5.27
N VAL A 91 3.39 -8.03 4.55
CA VAL A 91 4.18 -7.50 3.42
C VAL A 91 5.53 -6.95 3.88
N LEU A 92 5.64 -6.39 5.08
CA LEU A 92 6.88 -5.79 5.56
C LEU A 92 7.75 -6.76 6.37
N SER A 93 7.16 -7.55 7.26
CA SER A 93 7.92 -8.44 8.16
C SER A 93 8.26 -9.77 7.49
N ASP A 94 7.29 -10.40 6.84
CA ASP A 94 7.49 -11.73 6.27
C ASP A 94 8.21 -11.67 4.91
N ALA A 95 8.13 -10.55 4.19
CA ALA A 95 8.88 -10.33 2.96
C ALA A 95 10.42 -10.35 3.15
N VAL A 96 10.91 -10.09 4.35
CA VAL A 96 12.34 -10.24 4.67
C VAL A 96 12.79 -11.72 4.59
N ARG A 97 11.88 -12.64 4.88
CA ARG A 97 12.16 -14.08 4.98
C ARG A 97 11.72 -14.85 3.74
N ILE A 98 10.79 -14.32 2.97
CA ILE A 98 10.13 -15.01 1.84
C ILE A 98 10.35 -14.20 0.56
N PRO A 99 11.25 -14.66 -0.35
CA PRO A 99 11.59 -13.91 -1.57
C PRO A 99 10.38 -13.55 -2.44
N ARG A 100 9.39 -14.43 -2.55
CA ARG A 100 8.16 -14.17 -3.33
C ARG A 100 7.33 -13.02 -2.74
N LEU A 101 7.26 -12.88 -1.42
CA LEU A 101 6.60 -11.73 -0.77
C LEU A 101 7.41 -10.45 -0.93
N ALA A 102 8.74 -10.54 -0.97
CA ALA A 102 9.59 -9.38 -1.29
C ALA A 102 9.31 -8.84 -2.70
N GLU A 103 9.12 -9.72 -3.67
CA GLU A 103 8.75 -9.35 -5.04
C GLU A 103 7.34 -8.73 -5.09
N VAL A 104 6.36 -9.34 -4.42
CA VAL A 104 5.00 -8.77 -4.31
C VAL A 104 5.05 -7.37 -3.70
N LYS A 105 5.81 -7.19 -2.62
CA LYS A 105 6.00 -5.87 -2.01
C LYS A 105 6.54 -4.84 -3.01
N ARG A 106 7.62 -5.18 -3.72
CA ARG A 106 8.23 -4.30 -4.71
C ARG A 106 7.22 -3.91 -5.80
N THR A 107 6.61 -4.89 -6.44
CA THR A 107 5.63 -4.68 -7.52
C THR A 107 4.41 -3.87 -7.03
N LEU A 108 3.94 -4.14 -5.81
CA LEU A 108 2.83 -3.40 -5.20
C LEU A 108 3.14 -1.91 -5.05
N PHE A 109 4.30 -1.57 -4.49
CA PHE A 109 4.66 -0.16 -4.29
C PHE A 109 4.96 0.54 -5.62
N GLU A 110 5.65 -0.12 -6.55
CA GLU A 110 5.88 0.39 -7.91
C GLU A 110 4.56 0.69 -8.63
N ASP A 111 3.60 -0.24 -8.60
CA ASP A 111 2.29 -0.05 -9.24
C ASP A 111 1.50 1.09 -8.60
N ARG A 112 1.49 1.18 -7.27
CA ARG A 112 0.77 2.24 -6.56
C ARG A 112 1.35 3.62 -6.83
N PHE A 113 2.66 3.78 -6.83
CA PHE A 113 3.30 5.04 -7.15
C PHE A 113 3.03 5.42 -8.62
N ARG A 114 3.23 4.52 -9.56
CA ARG A 114 2.95 4.75 -10.98
C ARG A 114 1.49 5.21 -11.21
N ARG A 115 0.51 4.59 -10.54
CA ARG A 115 -0.91 4.98 -10.65
C ARG A 115 -1.17 6.36 -10.07
N ALA A 116 -0.46 6.76 -9.03
CA ALA A 116 -0.62 8.07 -8.39
C ALA A 116 0.17 9.20 -9.09
N GLU A 117 1.16 8.89 -9.93
CA GLU A 117 1.95 9.87 -10.70
C GLU A 117 1.12 10.96 -11.39
N PRO A 118 -0.05 10.65 -12.02
CA PRO A 118 -0.87 11.67 -12.67
C PRO A 118 -1.30 12.82 -11.75
N VAL A 119 -1.40 12.60 -10.44
CA VAL A 119 -1.69 13.67 -9.47
C VAL A 119 -0.60 14.74 -9.50
N VAL A 120 0.66 14.30 -9.49
CA VAL A 120 1.81 15.20 -9.49
C VAL A 120 2.03 15.82 -10.88
N THR A 121 1.93 15.01 -11.93
CA THR A 121 2.12 15.48 -13.32
C THR A 121 1.11 16.58 -13.66
N ARG A 122 -0.19 16.40 -13.36
CA ARG A 122 -1.19 17.43 -13.57
C ARG A 122 -0.93 18.70 -12.75
N ALA A 123 -0.39 18.56 -11.54
CA ALA A 123 -0.04 19.71 -10.71
C ALA A 123 1.12 20.51 -11.29
N VAL A 124 2.11 19.85 -11.88
CA VAL A 124 3.20 20.49 -12.63
C VAL A 124 2.64 21.21 -13.86
N GLU A 125 1.79 20.54 -14.64
CA GLU A 125 1.13 21.13 -15.82
C GLU A 125 0.28 22.38 -15.50
N ARG A 126 -0.31 22.44 -14.29
CA ARG A 126 -1.06 23.61 -13.80
C ARG A 126 -0.18 24.69 -13.17
N GLY A 127 1.12 24.45 -13.04
CA GLY A 127 2.06 25.37 -12.38
C GLY A 127 1.92 25.42 -10.85
N GLU A 128 1.28 24.42 -10.23
CA GLU A 128 1.16 24.30 -8.78
C GLU A 128 2.41 23.69 -8.12
N LEU A 129 3.22 23.00 -8.91
CA LEU A 129 4.51 22.42 -8.51
C LEU A 129 5.60 22.84 -9.50
N PRO A 130 6.87 22.91 -9.07
CA PRO A 130 8.00 23.14 -9.96
C PRO A 130 8.08 22.12 -11.10
N GLU A 131 8.54 22.56 -12.29
CA GLU A 131 8.64 21.71 -13.49
C GLU A 131 9.56 20.50 -13.33
N ASP A 132 10.57 20.61 -12.49
CA ASP A 132 11.57 19.58 -12.19
C ASP A 132 11.17 18.65 -11.03
N THR A 133 9.93 18.74 -10.53
CA THR A 133 9.44 17.87 -9.45
C THR A 133 9.39 16.42 -9.90
N ASP A 134 10.09 15.52 -9.19
CA ASP A 134 10.01 14.08 -9.39
C ASP A 134 8.72 13.51 -8.76
N PRO A 135 7.77 12.98 -9.56
CA PRO A 135 6.53 12.42 -9.03
C PRO A 135 6.75 11.25 -8.05
N ALA A 136 7.71 10.39 -8.32
CA ALA A 136 7.99 9.23 -7.48
C ALA A 136 8.57 9.65 -6.13
N GLU A 137 9.52 10.60 -6.11
CA GLU A 137 10.10 11.11 -4.86
C GLU A 137 9.07 11.89 -4.04
N LEU A 138 8.22 12.70 -4.67
CA LEU A 138 7.14 13.40 -3.98
C LEU A 138 6.17 12.42 -3.31
N LEU A 139 5.73 11.40 -4.02
CA LEU A 139 4.80 10.40 -3.49
C LEU A 139 5.44 9.55 -2.38
N LYS A 140 6.71 9.19 -2.51
CA LYS A 140 7.46 8.50 -1.44
C LYS A 140 7.55 9.38 -0.19
N ALA A 141 7.92 10.65 -0.35
CA ALA A 141 8.01 11.61 0.76
C ALA A 141 6.64 11.83 1.44
N LEU A 142 5.54 11.84 0.66
CA LEU A 142 4.18 11.94 1.18
C LEU A 142 3.83 10.80 2.14
N VAL A 143 4.13 9.56 1.75
CA VAL A 143 3.69 8.37 2.50
C VAL A 143 4.68 7.91 3.57
N ALA A 144 5.95 8.28 3.47
CA ALA A 144 7.00 7.84 4.37
C ALA A 144 6.71 8.13 5.87
N PRO A 145 6.27 9.33 6.28
CA PRO A 145 5.96 9.60 7.68
C PRO A 145 4.81 8.74 8.23
N ILE A 146 3.83 8.41 7.39
CA ILE A 146 2.69 7.57 7.74
C ILE A 146 3.16 6.14 8.01
N TYR A 147 3.92 5.55 7.06
CA TYR A 147 4.49 4.21 7.24
C TYR A 147 5.47 4.15 8.39
N PHE A 148 6.30 5.17 8.59
CA PHE A 148 7.25 5.20 9.69
C PHE A 148 6.54 5.10 11.05
N ARG A 149 5.46 5.86 11.24
CA ARG A 149 4.65 5.77 12.46
C ARG A 149 3.98 4.42 12.62
N LEU A 150 3.35 3.90 11.56
CA LEU A 150 2.65 2.62 11.60
C LEU A 150 3.56 1.43 11.91
N VAL A 151 4.79 1.46 11.40
CA VAL A 151 5.67 0.28 11.37
C VAL A 151 6.77 0.34 12.42
N PHE A 152 7.36 1.51 12.64
CA PHE A 152 8.57 1.64 13.48
C PHE A 152 8.28 2.21 14.86
N THR A 153 7.47 3.27 14.96
CA THR A 153 7.25 3.92 16.26
C THR A 153 5.98 3.49 16.97
N GLY A 154 5.00 2.92 16.25
CA GLY A 154 3.70 2.57 16.81
C GLY A 154 2.85 3.78 17.24
N GLU A 155 3.22 4.97 16.78
CA GLU A 155 2.47 6.18 17.08
C GLU A 155 1.09 6.16 16.42
N PRO A 156 0.09 6.85 17.01
CA PRO A 156 -1.20 7.02 16.37
C PRO A 156 -1.07 7.70 15.00
N VAL A 157 -1.83 7.19 14.04
CA VAL A 157 -1.92 7.73 12.68
C VAL A 157 -3.37 8.04 12.37
N ASP A 158 -3.63 9.28 12.00
CA ASP A 158 -4.94 9.86 11.74
C ASP A 158 -4.89 10.88 10.58
N ASP A 159 -6.00 11.53 10.31
CA ASP A 159 -6.10 12.59 9.30
C ASP A 159 -5.13 13.75 9.55
N THR A 160 -4.83 14.06 10.82
CA THR A 160 -3.85 15.11 11.16
C THR A 160 -2.45 14.72 10.71
N THR A 161 -2.11 13.44 10.82
CA THR A 161 -0.86 12.89 10.32
C THR A 161 -0.78 13.01 8.80
N ALA A 162 -1.86 12.64 8.09
CA ALA A 162 -1.97 12.78 6.64
C ALA A 162 -1.80 14.24 6.19
N ASP A 163 -2.55 15.16 6.80
CA ASP A 163 -2.50 16.59 6.47
C ASP A 163 -1.13 17.22 6.75
N ARG A 164 -0.44 16.75 7.80
CA ARG A 164 0.94 17.17 8.07
C ARG A 164 1.89 16.70 6.99
N SER A 165 1.79 15.45 6.54
CA SER A 165 2.60 14.90 5.45
C SER A 165 2.42 15.70 4.17
N VAL A 166 1.18 16.09 3.84
CA VAL A 166 0.88 16.94 2.67
C VAL A 166 1.57 18.29 2.77
N ARG A 167 1.46 18.98 3.92
CA ARG A 167 2.13 20.28 4.10
C ARG A 167 3.64 20.19 3.98
N VAL A 168 4.23 19.15 4.55
CA VAL A 168 5.69 18.95 4.50
C VAL A 168 6.16 18.67 3.07
N VAL A 169 5.47 17.80 2.34
CA VAL A 169 5.88 17.44 0.98
C VAL A 169 5.71 18.60 0.00
N LEU A 170 4.65 19.40 0.13
CA LEU A 170 4.47 20.60 -0.69
C LEU A 170 5.54 21.67 -0.40
N ALA A 171 5.89 21.87 0.87
CA ALA A 171 6.98 22.77 1.24
C ALA A 171 8.32 22.28 0.69
N ALA A 172 8.59 20.98 0.74
CA ALA A 172 9.82 20.40 0.18
C ALA A 172 9.88 20.52 -1.34
N ALA A 173 8.78 20.27 -2.06
CA ALA A 173 8.71 20.44 -3.51
C ALA A 173 8.97 21.89 -3.91
N ASN A 174 8.31 22.86 -3.27
CA ASN A 174 8.50 24.29 -3.54
C ASN A 174 9.91 24.78 -3.19
N ALA A 175 10.63 24.09 -2.32
CA ALA A 175 12.02 24.37 -2.00
C ALA A 175 13.04 23.67 -2.95
N GLY A 176 12.56 22.94 -3.98
CA GLY A 176 13.40 22.20 -4.91
C GLY A 176 14.08 20.96 -4.30
N ALA A 177 13.54 20.43 -3.20
CA ALA A 177 14.13 19.27 -2.52
C ALA A 177 13.64 17.92 -3.08
N LEU A 178 12.72 17.92 -4.04
CA LEU A 178 12.10 16.73 -4.62
C LEU A 178 12.23 16.75 -6.16
N THR A 179 13.41 17.04 -6.65
CA THR A 179 13.74 17.09 -8.08
C THR A 179 14.26 15.74 -8.57
N ALA A 180 14.10 15.47 -9.85
CA ALA A 180 14.75 14.34 -10.50
C ALA A 180 16.29 14.46 -10.39
N PRO A 181 17.01 13.33 -10.22
CA PRO A 181 18.46 13.32 -10.11
C PRO A 181 19.16 13.75 -11.40
#